data_1c46d20a4d113091e6acde96179eca15
#
_entry.id   1c46d20a4d113091e6acde96179eca15
#
_cell.length_a   1.000
_cell.length_b   1.000
_cell.length_c   1.000
_cell.angle_alpha   90.00
_cell.angle_beta   90.00
_cell.angle_gamma   90.00
#
_symmetry.space_group_name_H-M   'P 1'
#
loop_
_entity.id
_entity.type
_entity.pdbx_description
1 polymer ?
#
loop_
_entity_poly.entity_id
_entity_poly.type
_entity_poly.pdbx_seq_one_letter_code
_entity_poly.pdbx_strand_id
1 'polypeptide(L)'
;MGVGAMTDFGPLLANPISLLLGAAAQLGIYIAFIFANAITVGGEHLFTAAQAASIGIIGGADGPTAIFVTNKLAPELLSAIAVAAYSYMALIPLIQPPIMKALTTKKERVIKMGQLRKVSKAEKVIFPIVVSCVVIMLIPDTASLIGCLMLGNLFREAGCVERLSDTAQNALCNIVTIMLGTTVGATADGQTFLSLQTIGIVVMGLAAFCFSTAGGVLLGKLLCLLTGGKINPLIGSAGVSA
;
A
#
# COMPACT_ATOMS: atom_id res chain seq x y z
N MET A 1 8.08 -12.04 0.41
CA MET A 1 7.86 -13.24 1.25
C MET A 1 7.62 -12.88 2.71
N GLY A 2 8.52 -12.16 3.40
CA GLY A 2 8.37 -11.82 4.82
C GLY A 2 7.05 -11.14 5.14
N VAL A 3 6.69 -10.09 4.39
CA VAL A 3 5.41 -9.38 4.53
C VAL A 3 4.21 -10.33 4.34
N GLY A 4 4.26 -11.21 3.33
CA GLY A 4 3.21 -12.21 3.09
C GLY A 4 3.04 -13.19 4.26
N ALA A 5 4.15 -13.62 4.85
CA ALA A 5 4.13 -14.50 6.02
C ALA A 5 3.62 -13.80 7.30
N MET A 6 3.76 -12.48 7.40
CA MET A 6 3.18 -11.68 8.48
C MET A 6 1.69 -11.34 8.27
N THR A 7 1.22 -11.34 7.03
CA THR A 7 -0.15 -10.92 6.69
C THR A 7 -1.17 -12.02 6.97
N ASP A 8 -2.27 -11.67 7.64
CA ASP A 8 -3.44 -12.54 7.81
C ASP A 8 -4.58 -12.09 6.88
N PHE A 9 -4.85 -12.87 5.85
CA PHE A 9 -5.96 -12.63 4.93
C PHE A 9 -7.30 -13.19 5.44
N GLY A 10 -7.35 -13.78 6.63
CA GLY A 10 -8.58 -14.29 7.23
C GLY A 10 -9.72 -13.28 7.27
N PRO A 11 -9.52 -12.05 7.77
CA PRO A 11 -10.54 -11.00 7.76
C PRO A 11 -11.06 -10.65 6.37
N LEU A 12 -10.18 -10.62 5.36
CA LEU A 12 -10.53 -10.36 3.97
C LEU A 12 -11.40 -11.48 3.39
N LEU A 13 -11.02 -12.73 3.63
CA LEU A 13 -11.79 -13.91 3.21
C LEU A 13 -13.14 -13.99 3.92
N ALA A 14 -13.19 -13.58 5.17
CA ALA A 14 -14.43 -13.58 5.95
C ALA A 14 -15.42 -12.50 5.46
N ASN A 15 -14.93 -11.38 4.95
CA ASN A 15 -15.74 -10.28 4.45
C ASN A 15 -15.14 -9.69 3.15
N PRO A 16 -15.46 -10.27 1.97
CA PRO A 16 -14.92 -9.80 0.69
C PRO A 16 -15.27 -8.35 0.33
N ILE A 17 -16.30 -7.76 0.96
CA ILE A 17 -16.66 -6.34 0.76
C ILE A 17 -15.51 -5.41 1.17
N SER A 18 -14.63 -5.86 2.07
CA SER A 18 -13.44 -5.09 2.45
C SER A 18 -12.47 -4.83 1.29
N LEU A 19 -12.50 -5.63 0.21
CA LEU A 19 -11.77 -5.33 -1.03
C LEU A 19 -12.14 -3.99 -1.66
N LEU A 20 -13.42 -3.60 -1.56
CA LEU A 20 -13.88 -2.30 -2.05
C LEU A 20 -13.26 -1.13 -1.28
N LEU A 21 -12.95 -1.32 0.00
CA LEU A 21 -12.26 -0.31 0.81
C LEU A 21 -10.82 -0.10 0.32
N GLY A 22 -10.12 -1.18 -0.03
CA GLY A 22 -8.81 -1.09 -0.67
C GLY A 22 -8.89 -0.39 -2.02
N ALA A 23 -9.88 -0.72 -2.85
CA ALA A 23 -10.10 -0.04 -4.13
C ALA A 23 -10.34 1.47 -3.95
N ALA A 24 -11.10 1.89 -2.92
CA ALA A 24 -11.31 3.31 -2.64
C ALA A 24 -10.05 4.03 -2.16
N ALA A 25 -9.18 3.34 -1.45
CA ALA A 25 -7.90 3.90 -1.02
C ALA A 25 -6.96 4.19 -2.20
N GLN A 26 -7.14 3.53 -3.36
CA GLN A 26 -6.39 3.84 -4.59
C GLN A 26 -6.72 5.23 -5.16
N LEU A 27 -7.80 5.88 -4.70
CA LEU A 27 -8.15 7.24 -5.13
C LEU A 27 -6.97 8.21 -4.99
N GLY A 28 -6.20 8.11 -3.91
CA GLY A 28 -5.02 8.95 -3.72
C GLY A 28 -3.93 8.74 -4.76
N ILE A 29 -3.74 7.51 -5.23
CA ILE A 29 -2.79 7.20 -6.31
C ILE A 29 -3.20 7.94 -7.59
N TYR A 30 -4.48 7.82 -7.97
CA TYR A 30 -4.99 8.48 -9.18
C TYR A 30 -4.94 10.00 -9.07
N ILE A 31 -5.32 10.57 -7.93
CA ILE A 31 -5.25 12.01 -7.68
C ILE A 31 -3.81 12.49 -7.80
N ALA A 32 -2.86 11.83 -7.15
CA ALA A 32 -1.45 12.20 -7.23
C ALA A 32 -0.88 12.09 -8.65
N PHE A 33 -1.26 11.04 -9.38
CA PHE A 33 -0.87 10.89 -10.78
C PHE A 33 -1.37 12.05 -11.65
N ILE A 34 -2.66 12.41 -11.52
CA ILE A 34 -3.26 13.52 -12.27
C ILE A 34 -2.57 14.84 -11.92
N PHE A 35 -2.37 15.12 -10.64
CA PHE A 35 -1.70 16.35 -10.22
C PHE A 35 -0.23 16.38 -10.68
N ALA A 36 0.52 15.27 -10.54
CA ALA A 36 1.90 15.20 -11.00
C ALA A 36 2.01 15.49 -12.50
N ASN A 37 1.11 14.91 -13.28
CA ASN A 37 1.08 15.11 -14.73
C ASN A 37 0.59 16.51 -15.15
N ALA A 38 -0.16 17.19 -14.27
CA ALA A 38 -0.69 18.54 -14.56
C ALA A 38 0.27 19.68 -14.15
N ILE A 39 1.30 19.41 -13.32
CA ILE A 39 2.23 20.44 -12.89
C ILE A 39 3.13 20.85 -14.06
N THR A 40 3.08 22.14 -14.40
CA THR A 40 3.93 22.76 -15.42
C THR A 40 4.80 23.85 -14.79
N VAL A 41 6.06 23.88 -15.16
CA VAL A 41 7.02 24.93 -14.75
C VAL A 41 7.67 25.51 -16.01
N GLY A 42 7.53 26.81 -16.20
CA GLY A 42 8.07 27.46 -17.40
C GLY A 42 7.43 27.06 -18.73
N GLY A 43 6.22 26.47 -18.70
CA GLY A 43 5.48 26.00 -19.90
C GLY A 43 5.73 24.54 -20.27
N GLU A 44 6.60 23.85 -19.56
CA GLU A 44 6.87 22.41 -19.74
C GLU A 44 6.35 21.61 -18.53
N HIS A 45 5.95 20.36 -18.76
CA HIS A 45 5.58 19.46 -17.68
C HIS A 45 6.80 19.16 -16.78
N LEU A 46 6.63 19.35 -15.46
CA LEU A 46 7.69 19.08 -14.48
C LEU A 46 8.03 17.59 -14.42
N PHE A 47 7.05 16.73 -14.65
CA PHE A 47 7.17 15.26 -14.63
C PHE A 47 6.65 14.66 -15.90
N THR A 48 7.32 13.64 -16.41
CA THR A 48 6.79 12.78 -17.47
C THR A 48 5.66 11.91 -16.93
N ALA A 49 4.83 11.33 -17.80
CA ALA A 49 3.76 10.43 -17.38
C ALA A 49 4.29 9.20 -16.59
N ALA A 50 5.46 8.69 -16.93
CA ALA A 50 6.12 7.60 -16.21
C ALA A 50 6.57 8.02 -14.80
N GLN A 51 7.14 9.21 -14.68
CA GLN A 51 7.52 9.82 -13.40
C GLN A 51 6.28 10.12 -12.54
N ALA A 52 5.22 10.66 -13.15
CA ALA A 52 3.95 10.92 -12.47
C ALA A 52 3.31 9.64 -11.94
N ALA A 53 3.37 8.53 -12.69
CA ALA A 53 2.90 7.22 -12.22
C ALA A 53 3.72 6.70 -11.05
N SER A 54 5.04 6.89 -11.08
CA SER A 54 5.94 6.51 -10.00
C SER A 54 5.71 7.35 -8.72
N ILE A 55 5.33 8.62 -8.87
CA ILE A 55 4.94 9.49 -7.75
C ILE A 55 3.58 9.05 -7.19
N GLY A 56 2.63 8.80 -8.08
CA GLY A 56 1.27 8.40 -7.70
C GLY A 56 1.25 7.17 -6.80
N ILE A 57 2.08 6.16 -7.09
CA ILE A 57 2.08 4.89 -6.34
C ILE A 57 2.44 5.06 -4.86
N ILE A 58 3.09 6.16 -4.46
CA ILE A 58 3.38 6.47 -3.06
C ILE A 58 2.08 6.52 -2.24
N GLY A 59 0.98 6.98 -2.86
CA GLY A 59 -0.34 7.06 -2.20
C GLY A 59 -0.92 5.71 -1.78
N GLY A 60 -0.41 4.60 -2.31
CA GLY A 60 -0.78 3.26 -1.87
C GLY A 60 -0.17 2.86 -0.53
N ALA A 61 0.81 3.63 -0.02
CA ALA A 61 1.58 3.37 1.20
C ALA A 61 2.20 1.96 1.22
N ASP A 62 2.67 1.50 0.07
CA ASP A 62 3.35 0.21 -0.12
C ASP A 62 4.76 0.47 -0.68
N GLY A 63 5.75 0.49 0.21
CA GLY A 63 7.15 0.76 -0.13
C GLY A 63 7.72 -0.21 -1.17
N PRO A 64 7.59 -1.52 -1.02
CA PRO A 64 8.05 -2.51 -2.00
C PRO A 64 7.45 -2.28 -3.39
N THR A 65 6.15 -2.02 -3.49
CA THR A 65 5.48 -1.74 -4.77
C THR A 65 5.95 -0.41 -5.36
N ALA A 66 6.13 0.63 -4.55
CA ALA A 66 6.65 1.91 -5.00
C ALA A 66 8.05 1.75 -5.62
N ILE A 67 8.95 1.01 -4.98
CA ILE A 67 10.28 0.71 -5.52
C ILE A 67 10.20 -0.09 -6.81
N PHE A 68 9.37 -1.14 -6.85
CA PHE A 68 9.21 -2.00 -8.01
C PHE A 68 8.71 -1.23 -9.24
N VAL A 69 7.67 -0.42 -9.07
CA VAL A 69 7.08 0.39 -10.14
C VAL A 69 8.08 1.46 -10.60
N THR A 70 8.69 2.18 -9.67
CA THR A 70 9.65 3.25 -9.99
C THR A 70 10.88 2.71 -10.71
N ASN A 71 11.42 1.57 -10.30
CA ASN A 71 12.56 0.95 -10.97
C ASN A 71 12.27 0.58 -12.44
N LYS A 72 10.99 0.30 -12.76
CA LYS A 72 10.57 0.00 -14.14
C LYS A 72 10.23 1.25 -14.95
N LEU A 73 9.62 2.26 -14.36
CA LEU A 73 9.06 3.41 -15.07
C LEU A 73 9.96 4.65 -15.05
N ALA A 74 10.65 4.91 -13.95
CA ALA A 74 11.45 6.10 -13.73
C ALA A 74 12.62 5.81 -12.77
N PRO A 75 13.61 5.00 -13.19
CA PRO A 75 14.74 4.57 -12.33
C PRO A 75 15.52 5.74 -11.74
N GLU A 76 15.57 6.87 -12.43
CA GLU A 76 16.24 8.10 -12.00
C GLU A 76 15.63 8.72 -10.73
N LEU A 77 14.34 8.46 -10.46
CA LEU A 77 13.64 8.94 -9.26
C LEU A 77 13.61 7.93 -8.12
N LEU A 78 14.27 6.77 -8.29
CA LEU A 78 14.15 5.64 -7.37
C LEU A 78 14.53 6.01 -5.94
N SER A 79 15.64 6.74 -5.74
CA SER A 79 16.10 7.13 -4.40
C SER A 79 15.12 8.10 -3.72
N ALA A 80 14.67 9.12 -4.45
CA ALA A 80 13.74 10.12 -3.92
C ALA A 80 12.38 9.50 -3.55
N ILE A 81 11.83 8.65 -4.42
CA ILE A 81 10.55 7.97 -4.20
C ILE A 81 10.65 6.95 -3.08
N ALA A 82 11.74 6.18 -3.00
CA ALA A 82 11.93 5.22 -1.91
C ALA A 82 12.00 5.92 -0.55
N VAL A 83 12.78 6.98 -0.43
CA VAL A 83 12.87 7.76 0.81
C VAL A 83 11.52 8.37 1.17
N ALA A 84 10.80 8.97 0.21
CA ALA A 84 9.47 9.52 0.43
C ALA A 84 8.49 8.44 0.91
N ALA A 85 8.40 7.30 0.19
CA ALA A 85 7.47 6.22 0.51
C ALA A 85 7.70 5.65 1.92
N TYR A 86 8.95 5.30 2.26
CA TYR A 86 9.26 4.76 3.58
C TYR A 86 9.12 5.79 4.70
N SER A 87 9.44 7.07 4.45
CA SER A 87 9.24 8.13 5.42
C SER A 87 7.75 8.31 5.74
N TYR A 88 6.88 8.27 4.73
CA TYR A 88 5.43 8.37 4.95
C TYR A 88 4.86 7.15 5.65
N MET A 89 5.33 5.95 5.33
CA MET A 89 4.95 4.74 6.06
C MET A 89 5.27 4.87 7.56
N ALA A 90 6.43 5.40 7.91
CA ALA A 90 6.79 5.65 9.32
C ALA A 90 5.92 6.73 9.97
N LEU A 91 5.39 7.70 9.21
CA LEU A 91 4.56 8.79 9.70
C LEU A 91 3.05 8.46 9.70
N ILE A 92 2.64 7.29 9.21
CA ILE A 92 1.22 6.86 9.19
C ILE A 92 0.51 7.05 10.53
N PRO A 93 1.06 6.59 11.68
CA PRO A 93 0.41 6.76 12.96
C PRO A 93 0.16 8.23 13.35
N LEU A 94 0.90 9.15 12.75
CA LEU A 94 0.77 10.58 13.00
C LEU A 94 -0.21 11.24 12.02
N ILE A 95 -0.19 10.84 10.74
CA ILE A 95 -0.96 11.48 9.66
C ILE A 95 -2.40 10.96 9.61
N GLN A 96 -2.63 9.65 9.73
CA GLN A 96 -3.96 9.06 9.60
C GLN A 96 -4.96 9.49 10.69
N PRO A 97 -4.64 9.48 11.99
CA PRO A 97 -5.61 9.76 13.03
C PRO A 97 -6.29 11.14 12.94
N PRO A 98 -5.59 12.25 12.60
CA PRO A 98 -6.24 13.54 12.38
C PRO A 98 -7.27 13.50 11.26
N ILE A 99 -6.94 12.87 10.11
CA ILE A 99 -7.81 12.76 8.94
C ILE A 99 -9.05 11.92 9.29
N MET A 100 -8.84 10.78 9.95
CA MET A 100 -9.91 9.90 10.41
C MET A 100 -10.85 10.63 11.37
N LYS A 101 -10.29 11.42 12.32
CA LYS A 101 -11.08 12.22 13.27
C LYS A 101 -11.85 13.34 12.57
N ALA A 102 -11.29 13.99 11.58
CA ALA A 102 -11.95 15.05 10.82
C ALA A 102 -13.13 14.53 10.00
N LEU A 103 -12.98 13.33 9.41
CA LEU A 103 -13.98 12.75 8.53
C LEU A 103 -15.04 11.91 9.24
N THR A 104 -14.88 11.55 10.53
CA THR A 104 -15.82 10.69 11.25
C THR A 104 -16.36 11.34 12.51
N THR A 105 -17.62 11.07 12.84
CA THR A 105 -18.26 11.53 14.07
C THR A 105 -17.91 10.61 15.25
N LYS A 106 -18.08 11.12 16.49
CA LYS A 106 -17.86 10.32 17.71
C LYS A 106 -18.77 9.08 17.75
N LYS A 107 -20.00 9.18 17.23
CA LYS A 107 -20.97 8.06 17.17
C LYS A 107 -20.51 6.96 16.21
N GLU A 108 -20.02 7.32 15.04
CA GLU A 108 -19.51 6.38 14.03
C GLU A 108 -18.28 5.61 14.53
N ARG A 109 -17.39 6.27 15.29
CA ARG A 109 -16.16 5.66 15.81
C ARG A 109 -16.39 4.58 16.87
N VAL A 110 -17.54 4.60 17.57
CA VAL A 110 -17.89 3.65 18.63
C VAL A 110 -18.64 2.43 18.09
N ILE A 111 -18.98 2.39 16.80
CA ILE A 111 -19.68 1.25 16.19
C ILE A 111 -18.83 -0.02 16.35
N LYS A 112 -19.39 -1.00 17.06
CA LYS A 112 -18.79 -2.34 17.21
C LYS A 112 -19.25 -3.19 16.04
N MET A 113 -18.30 -3.67 15.26
CA MET A 113 -18.57 -4.62 14.16
C MET A 113 -18.82 -6.00 14.74
N GLY A 114 -19.76 -6.75 14.13
CA GLY A 114 -20.02 -8.14 14.49
C GLY A 114 -18.80 -9.04 14.21
N GLN A 115 -18.80 -10.23 14.85
CA GLN A 115 -17.77 -11.22 14.58
C GLN A 115 -17.84 -11.67 13.11
N LEU A 116 -16.69 -11.74 12.47
CA LEU A 116 -16.56 -12.28 11.14
C LEU A 116 -16.80 -13.79 11.15
N ARG A 117 -17.25 -14.36 10.01
CA ARG A 117 -17.35 -15.81 9.86
C ARG A 117 -15.98 -16.48 10.09
N LYS A 118 -15.99 -17.67 10.64
CA LYS A 118 -14.77 -18.47 10.71
C LYS A 118 -14.38 -18.94 9.30
N VAL A 119 -13.14 -18.61 8.91
CA VAL A 119 -12.57 -19.06 7.63
C VAL A 119 -11.93 -20.43 7.84
N SER A 120 -12.18 -21.37 6.92
CA SER A 120 -11.58 -22.69 7.00
C SER A 120 -10.10 -22.67 6.65
N LYS A 121 -9.32 -23.64 7.15
CA LYS A 121 -7.90 -23.79 6.81
C LYS A 121 -7.70 -23.99 5.30
N ALA A 122 -8.58 -24.72 4.64
CA ALA A 122 -8.54 -24.95 3.20
C ALA A 122 -8.68 -23.63 2.41
N GLU A 123 -9.64 -22.76 2.79
CA GLU A 123 -9.80 -21.45 2.17
C GLU A 123 -8.53 -20.61 2.29
N LYS A 124 -7.88 -20.59 3.47
CA LYS A 124 -6.65 -19.84 3.71
C LYS A 124 -5.46 -20.34 2.91
N VAL A 125 -5.37 -21.65 2.64
CA VAL A 125 -4.29 -22.26 1.85
C VAL A 125 -4.54 -22.09 0.35
N ILE A 126 -5.79 -22.22 -0.11
CA ILE A 126 -6.14 -22.10 -1.52
C ILE A 126 -6.06 -20.64 -2.00
N PHE A 127 -6.39 -19.69 -1.13
CA PHE A 127 -6.45 -18.26 -1.47
C PHE A 127 -5.15 -17.73 -2.10
N PRO A 128 -3.96 -17.87 -1.50
CA PRO A 128 -2.72 -17.36 -2.08
C PRO A 128 -2.37 -18.01 -3.43
N ILE A 129 -2.74 -19.26 -3.63
CA ILE A 129 -2.52 -19.98 -4.90
C ILE A 129 -3.41 -19.39 -5.99
N VAL A 130 -4.72 -19.27 -5.72
CA VAL A 130 -5.70 -18.73 -6.68
C VAL A 130 -5.36 -17.27 -7.03
N VAL A 131 -5.08 -16.44 -6.03
CA VAL A 131 -4.72 -15.03 -6.26
C VAL A 131 -3.46 -14.91 -7.10
N SER A 132 -2.42 -15.71 -6.80
CA SER A 132 -1.19 -15.71 -7.61
C SER A 132 -1.49 -16.10 -9.06
N CYS A 133 -2.23 -17.17 -9.30
CA CYS A 133 -2.55 -17.61 -10.65
C CYS A 133 -3.34 -16.55 -11.41
N VAL A 134 -4.42 -16.02 -10.82
CA VAL A 134 -5.29 -15.04 -11.49
C VAL A 134 -4.54 -13.74 -11.78
N VAL A 135 -3.84 -13.18 -10.80
CA VAL A 135 -3.18 -11.88 -10.96
C VAL A 135 -1.99 -11.98 -11.93
N ILE A 136 -1.19 -13.03 -11.84
CA ILE A 136 -0.03 -13.21 -12.73
C ILE A 136 -0.47 -13.49 -14.18
N MET A 137 -1.58 -14.20 -14.37
CA MET A 137 -2.14 -14.39 -15.72
C MET A 137 -2.65 -13.08 -16.34
N LEU A 138 -3.21 -12.18 -15.53
CA LEU A 138 -3.69 -10.88 -16.00
C LEU A 138 -2.54 -9.89 -16.22
N ILE A 139 -1.56 -9.87 -15.32
CA ILE A 139 -0.44 -8.91 -15.32
C ILE A 139 0.86 -9.68 -15.02
N PRO A 140 1.49 -10.30 -16.04
CA PRO A 140 2.69 -11.14 -15.86
C PRO A 140 3.84 -10.44 -15.15
N ASP A 141 3.98 -9.14 -15.34
CA ASP A 141 5.01 -8.32 -14.69
C ASP A 141 4.97 -8.33 -13.15
N THR A 142 3.82 -8.61 -12.56
CA THR A 142 3.65 -8.67 -11.11
C THR A 142 4.08 -10.01 -10.51
N ALA A 143 4.52 -10.97 -11.31
CA ALA A 143 4.84 -12.33 -10.86
C ALA A 143 5.85 -12.36 -9.70
N SER A 144 6.89 -11.55 -9.78
CA SER A 144 7.90 -11.48 -8.71
C SER A 144 7.33 -10.90 -7.40
N LEU A 145 6.51 -9.85 -7.49
CA LEU A 145 5.94 -9.16 -6.34
C LEU A 145 4.83 -10.00 -5.68
N ILE A 146 3.78 -10.31 -6.44
CA ILE A 146 2.61 -11.06 -5.95
C ILE A 146 2.99 -12.51 -5.64
N GLY A 147 3.79 -13.16 -6.48
CA GLY A 147 4.24 -14.53 -6.23
C GLY A 147 5.03 -14.65 -4.93
N CYS A 148 5.97 -13.74 -4.66
CA CYS A 148 6.69 -13.73 -3.40
C CYS A 148 5.78 -13.41 -2.20
N LEU A 149 4.83 -12.49 -2.33
CA LEU A 149 3.88 -12.15 -1.27
C LEU A 149 3.01 -13.36 -0.90
N MET A 150 2.41 -13.97 -1.90
CA MET A 150 1.50 -15.12 -1.72
C MET A 150 2.23 -16.38 -1.30
N LEU A 151 3.48 -16.60 -1.76
CA LEU A 151 4.31 -17.71 -1.29
C LEU A 151 4.63 -17.57 0.21
N GLY A 152 4.94 -16.35 0.68
CA GLY A 152 5.13 -16.10 2.11
C GLY A 152 3.86 -16.39 2.92
N ASN A 153 2.70 -15.97 2.43
CA ASN A 153 1.42 -16.25 3.06
C ASN A 153 1.12 -17.77 3.09
N LEU A 154 1.44 -18.47 2.00
CA LEU A 154 1.29 -19.92 1.94
C LEU A 154 2.17 -20.64 2.99
N PHE A 155 3.40 -20.17 3.24
CA PHE A 155 4.24 -20.72 4.30
C PHE A 155 3.58 -20.63 5.67
N ARG A 156 2.92 -19.49 5.95
CA ARG A 156 2.19 -19.30 7.21
C ARG A 156 0.97 -20.21 7.31
N GLU A 157 0.12 -20.23 6.30
CA GLU A 157 -1.19 -20.89 6.36
C GLU A 157 -1.10 -22.41 6.17
N ALA A 158 -0.05 -22.92 5.53
CA ALA A 158 0.18 -24.36 5.37
C ALA A 158 0.38 -25.08 6.72
N GLY A 159 1.06 -24.42 7.67
CA GLY A 159 1.30 -24.95 9.01
C GLY A 159 2.21 -26.18 9.08
N CYS A 160 2.97 -26.46 8.01
CA CYS A 160 3.95 -27.55 7.96
C CYS A 160 5.39 -27.07 7.74
N VAL A 161 5.57 -25.78 7.51
CA VAL A 161 6.87 -25.14 7.20
C VAL A 161 7.14 -23.94 8.12
N GLU A 162 6.78 -24.04 9.39
CA GLU A 162 6.87 -22.94 10.37
C GLU A 162 8.27 -22.33 10.43
N ARG A 163 9.32 -23.17 10.38
CA ARG A 163 10.71 -22.68 10.39
C ARG A 163 11.03 -21.81 9.17
N LEU A 164 10.50 -22.13 7.98
CA LEU A 164 10.70 -21.32 6.78
C LEU A 164 9.89 -20.02 6.87
N SER A 165 8.69 -20.08 7.41
CA SER A 165 7.86 -18.90 7.69
C SER A 165 8.56 -17.94 8.65
N ASP A 166 9.10 -18.46 9.75
CA ASP A 166 9.87 -17.66 10.73
C ASP A 166 11.14 -17.04 10.11
N THR A 167 11.90 -17.84 9.35
CA THR A 167 13.08 -17.33 8.64
C THR A 167 12.73 -16.22 7.65
N ALA A 168 11.62 -16.36 6.92
CA ALA A 168 11.16 -15.37 5.95
C ALA A 168 10.74 -14.06 6.63
N GLN A 169 10.06 -14.15 7.78
CA GLN A 169 9.58 -12.98 8.53
C GLN A 169 10.71 -12.20 9.21
N ASN A 170 11.70 -12.89 9.72
CA ASN A 170 12.77 -12.32 10.55
C ASN A 170 14.09 -12.19 9.78
N ALA A 171 14.85 -13.28 9.64
CA ALA A 171 16.20 -13.24 9.12
C ALA A 171 16.27 -12.74 7.67
N LEU A 172 15.47 -13.33 6.78
CA LEU A 172 15.45 -12.93 5.36
C LEU A 172 14.95 -11.50 5.18
N CYS A 173 13.89 -11.12 5.90
CA CYS A 173 13.34 -9.78 5.84
C CYS A 173 14.39 -8.73 6.27
N ASN A 174 15.10 -8.98 7.37
CA ASN A 174 16.14 -8.07 7.87
C ASN A 174 17.33 -7.96 6.90
N ILE A 175 17.81 -9.09 6.36
CA ILE A 175 18.92 -9.10 5.40
C ILE A 175 18.54 -8.28 4.15
N VAL A 176 17.35 -8.55 3.58
CA VAL A 176 16.89 -7.85 2.38
C VAL A 176 16.67 -6.36 2.67
N THR A 177 16.16 -6.00 3.85
CA THR A 177 15.97 -4.60 4.25
C THR A 177 17.32 -3.86 4.34
N ILE A 178 18.34 -4.48 4.92
CA ILE A 178 19.69 -3.91 4.98
C ILE A 178 20.26 -3.71 3.57
N MET A 179 20.16 -4.72 2.71
CA MET A 179 20.64 -4.65 1.33
C MET A 179 19.91 -3.56 0.54
N LEU A 180 18.57 -3.51 0.66
CA LEU A 180 17.75 -2.51 0.00
C LEU A 180 18.10 -1.09 0.47
N GLY A 181 18.15 -0.87 1.79
CA GLY A 181 18.49 0.43 2.36
C GLY A 181 19.88 0.90 1.95
N THR A 182 20.87 0.01 1.94
CA THR A 182 22.24 0.31 1.50
C THR A 182 22.27 0.65 0.00
N THR A 183 21.62 -0.14 -0.84
CA THR A 183 21.61 0.07 -2.29
C THR A 183 20.90 1.36 -2.67
N VAL A 184 19.70 1.59 -2.12
CA VAL A 184 18.92 2.81 -2.38
C VAL A 184 19.65 4.05 -1.84
N GLY A 185 20.25 3.93 -0.64
CA GLY A 185 21.06 5.01 -0.08
C GLY A 185 22.30 5.35 -0.92
N ALA A 186 22.96 4.34 -1.49
CA ALA A 186 24.12 4.53 -2.36
C ALA A 186 23.76 5.19 -3.71
N THR A 187 22.51 5.08 -4.17
CA THR A 187 22.04 5.77 -5.40
C THR A 187 21.58 7.21 -5.15
N ALA A 188 21.51 7.64 -3.88
CA ALA A 188 21.09 9.00 -3.54
C ALA A 188 22.22 10.00 -3.87
N ASP A 189 22.00 10.83 -4.90
CA ASP A 189 22.87 11.93 -5.25
C ASP A 189 22.37 13.24 -4.63
N GLY A 190 23.26 14.00 -3.98
CA GLY A 190 22.89 15.20 -3.25
C GLY A 190 22.31 16.31 -4.12
N GLN A 191 22.74 16.42 -5.38
CA GLN A 191 22.20 17.43 -6.30
C GLN A 191 20.77 17.10 -6.74
N THR A 192 20.53 15.82 -7.06
CA THR A 192 19.19 15.33 -7.43
C THR A 192 18.24 15.40 -6.25
N PHE A 193 18.72 15.08 -5.04
CA PHE A 193 17.89 15.04 -3.83
C PHE A 193 17.40 16.42 -3.36
N LEU A 194 18.16 17.47 -3.61
CA LEU A 194 17.79 18.87 -3.28
C LEU A 194 17.11 19.61 -4.45
N SER A 195 16.67 18.88 -5.45
CA SER A 195 16.01 19.47 -6.63
C SER A 195 14.53 19.85 -6.34
N LEU A 196 14.01 20.78 -7.15
CA LEU A 196 12.58 21.13 -7.12
C LEU A 196 11.67 19.91 -7.37
N GLN A 197 12.15 18.97 -8.18
CA GLN A 197 11.44 17.71 -8.45
C GLN A 197 11.28 16.87 -7.17
N THR A 198 12.33 16.72 -6.37
CA THR A 198 12.27 15.96 -5.11
C THR A 198 11.33 16.60 -4.10
N ILE A 199 11.35 17.93 -3.98
CA ILE A 199 10.38 18.64 -3.13
C ILE A 199 8.95 18.40 -3.64
N GLY A 200 8.74 18.44 -4.95
CA GLY A 200 7.46 18.09 -5.58
C GLY A 200 7.02 16.66 -5.23
N ILE A 201 7.92 15.68 -5.32
CA ILE A 201 7.65 14.27 -4.96
C ILE A 201 7.19 14.16 -3.51
N VAL A 202 7.92 14.84 -2.58
CA VAL A 202 7.60 14.83 -1.15
C VAL A 202 6.21 15.42 -0.90
N VAL A 203 5.90 16.60 -1.41
CA VAL A 203 4.61 17.25 -1.20
C VAL A 203 3.46 16.43 -1.79
N MET A 204 3.67 15.91 -3.00
CA MET A 204 2.63 15.13 -3.70
C MET A 204 2.41 13.76 -3.09
N GLY A 205 3.46 13.10 -2.62
CA GLY A 205 3.35 11.84 -1.88
C GLY A 205 2.54 12.00 -0.60
N LEU A 206 2.78 13.09 0.17
CA LEU A 206 1.99 13.40 1.35
C LEU A 206 0.52 13.67 1.01
N ALA A 207 0.25 14.45 -0.03
CA ALA A 207 -1.10 14.72 -0.50
C ALA A 207 -1.79 13.43 -0.96
N ALA A 208 -1.10 12.59 -1.74
CA ALA A 208 -1.60 11.29 -2.18
C ALA A 208 -2.05 10.42 -1.01
N PHE A 209 -1.23 10.35 0.03
CA PHE A 209 -1.53 9.59 1.24
C PHE A 209 -2.75 10.13 1.99
N CYS A 210 -2.87 11.45 2.11
CA CYS A 210 -4.03 12.09 2.73
C CYS A 210 -5.31 11.79 1.94
N PHE A 211 -5.27 11.88 0.62
CA PHE A 211 -6.42 11.57 -0.25
C PHE A 211 -6.78 10.08 -0.24
N SER A 212 -5.80 9.17 -0.20
CA SER A 212 -6.04 7.73 -0.04
C SER A 212 -6.78 7.43 1.25
N THR A 213 -6.29 7.97 2.37
CA THR A 213 -6.94 7.80 3.68
C THR A 213 -8.36 8.38 3.67
N ALA A 214 -8.54 9.57 3.11
CA ALA A 214 -9.86 10.21 3.01
C ALA A 214 -10.82 9.39 2.14
N GLY A 215 -10.38 8.92 0.98
CA GLY A 215 -11.16 8.08 0.08
C GLY A 215 -11.63 6.79 0.73
N GLY A 216 -10.72 6.09 1.41
CA GLY A 216 -11.06 4.87 2.14
C GLY A 216 -12.08 5.11 3.25
N VAL A 217 -11.90 6.15 4.07
CA VAL A 217 -12.85 6.50 5.16
C VAL A 217 -14.20 6.93 4.61
N LEU A 218 -14.25 7.71 3.52
CA LEU A 218 -15.50 8.13 2.88
C LEU A 218 -16.29 6.95 2.34
N LEU A 219 -15.64 5.99 1.67
CA LEU A 219 -16.32 4.76 1.26
C LEU A 219 -16.74 3.93 2.46
N GLY A 220 -15.94 3.86 3.52
CA GLY A 220 -16.33 3.24 4.79
C GLY A 220 -17.60 3.86 5.38
N LYS A 221 -17.77 5.20 5.29
CA LYS A 221 -19.01 5.89 5.68
C LYS A 221 -20.18 5.51 4.78
N LEU A 222 -19.96 5.45 3.48
CA LEU A 222 -21.00 5.02 2.54
C LEU A 222 -21.48 3.61 2.87
N LEU A 223 -20.55 2.67 3.10
CA LEU A 223 -20.88 1.31 3.51
C LEU A 223 -21.58 1.26 4.88
N CYS A 224 -21.20 2.12 5.82
CA CYS A 224 -21.88 2.26 7.10
C CYS A 224 -23.34 2.68 6.90
N LEU A 225 -23.61 3.65 6.04
CA LEU A 225 -24.96 4.09 5.71
C LEU A 225 -25.77 2.98 5.03
N LEU A 226 -25.20 2.31 4.03
CA LEU A 226 -25.84 1.23 3.29
C LEU A 226 -26.18 -0.01 4.15
N THR A 227 -25.33 -0.28 5.16
CA THR A 227 -25.51 -1.43 6.07
C THR A 227 -26.31 -1.09 7.32
N GLY A 228 -26.85 0.13 7.43
CA GLY A 228 -27.63 0.55 8.61
C GLY A 228 -26.79 0.63 9.89
N GLY A 229 -25.53 1.06 9.80
CA GLY A 229 -24.66 1.27 10.97
C GLY A 229 -23.91 0.02 11.46
N LYS A 230 -23.84 -1.04 10.67
CA LYS A 230 -23.15 -2.28 11.05
C LYS A 230 -21.64 -2.26 10.80
N ILE A 231 -21.18 -1.42 9.89
CA ILE A 231 -19.75 -1.28 9.52
C ILE A 231 -19.21 0.02 10.11
N ASN A 232 -18.08 -0.06 10.81
CA ASN A 232 -17.40 1.12 11.33
C ASN A 232 -16.66 1.81 10.18
N PRO A 233 -16.89 3.10 9.90
CA PRO A 233 -16.22 3.83 8.80
C PRO A 233 -14.70 3.85 8.92
N LEU A 234 -14.15 3.71 10.12
CA LEU A 234 -12.70 3.70 10.34
C LEU A 234 -11.99 2.54 9.64
N ILE A 235 -12.70 1.44 9.35
CA ILE A 235 -12.12 0.31 8.62
C ILE A 235 -11.65 0.70 7.22
N GLY A 236 -12.22 1.78 6.65
CA GLY A 236 -11.80 2.31 5.35
C GLY A 236 -10.36 2.80 5.33
N SER A 237 -9.81 3.24 6.47
CA SER A 237 -8.40 3.62 6.54
C SER A 237 -7.45 2.44 6.43
N ALA A 238 -7.89 1.22 6.74
CA ALA A 238 -7.11 0.00 6.58
C ALA A 238 -6.91 -0.41 5.10
N GLY A 239 -7.61 0.23 4.16
CA GLY A 239 -7.36 0.07 2.72
C GLY A 239 -6.05 0.72 2.27
N VAL A 240 -5.49 1.63 3.07
CA VAL A 240 -4.15 2.18 2.86
C VAL A 240 -3.19 1.21 3.52
N SER A 241 -2.47 0.48 2.71
CA SER A 241 -1.52 -0.55 3.12
C SER A 241 -0.34 0.08 3.86
N ALA A 242 -0.07 -0.40 5.05
CA ALA A 242 1.10 -0.01 5.83
C ALA A 242 1.48 -1.12 6.81
#